data_c00af0ba0bf2d54dfa86e24f014ba250
#
_entry.id   c00af0ba0bf2d54dfa86e24f014ba250
#
_cell.length_a   1.000
_cell.length_b   1.000
_cell.length_c   1.000
_cell.angle_alpha   90.00
_cell.angle_beta   90.00
_cell.angle_gamma   90.00
#
_symmetry.space_group_name_H-M   'P 1'
#
loop_
_entity.id
_entity.type
_entity.pdbx_description
1 polymer ?
#
loop_
_entity_poly.entity_id
_entity_poly.type
_entity_poly.pdbx_seq_one_letter_code
_entity_poly.pdbx_strand_id
1 'polypeptide(L)'
;MVLTDGVHGPALGPVEMLVINVVLITISFFLLCRPTHSAKREILVLTSITAAAAASRILLEPFPNVQPLTVMCLVMGASLGARRGMAFAVMATMISNLILSHGWWTLFQASGWAAVAFAGSRLNLVLQNEIAMKRLIITAVFASVLFDWWVSLSIITSGTSLADFGIYLLNGLPFDALHALASIVSAVWIAPWLANLLYEETAHLEDPIASGEANVTTA
;
A
#
# COMPACT_ATOMS: atom_id res chain seq x y z
N MET A 1 -16.73 17.57 -17.96
CA MET A 1 -16.30 16.20 -17.58
C MET A 1 -17.54 15.34 -17.72
N VAL A 2 -17.62 14.50 -18.72
CA VAL A 2 -18.77 13.58 -18.90
C VAL A 2 -18.36 12.28 -18.23
N LEU A 3 -18.97 11.99 -17.08
CA LEU A 3 -18.84 10.68 -16.43
C LEU A 3 -19.76 9.72 -17.17
N THR A 4 -19.21 8.67 -17.75
CA THR A 4 -19.99 7.57 -18.31
C THR A 4 -20.16 6.50 -17.24
N ASP A 5 -21.40 6.03 -17.02
CA ASP A 5 -21.66 4.95 -16.07
C ASP A 5 -21.02 3.66 -16.57
N GLY A 6 -19.97 3.22 -15.88
CA GLY A 6 -19.33 1.92 -16.11
C GLY A 6 -19.90 0.86 -15.16
N VAL A 7 -19.57 -0.42 -15.38
CA VAL A 7 -19.99 -1.56 -14.53
C VAL A 7 -19.56 -1.40 -13.07
N HIS A 8 -18.54 -0.57 -12.80
CA HIS A 8 -17.96 -0.34 -11.47
C HIS A 8 -18.04 1.14 -11.03
N GLY A 9 -19.05 1.87 -11.45
CA GLY A 9 -19.23 3.30 -11.13
C GLY A 9 -18.74 4.23 -12.25
N PRO A 10 -18.66 5.55 -11.96
CA PRO A 10 -18.32 6.56 -12.98
C PRO A 10 -16.92 6.30 -13.55
N ALA A 11 -16.80 6.33 -14.87
CA ALA A 11 -15.54 6.17 -15.58
C ALA A 11 -14.91 7.54 -15.88
N LEU A 12 -13.63 7.67 -15.61
CA LEU A 12 -12.79 8.76 -16.07
C LEU A 12 -12.34 8.50 -17.51
N GLY A 13 -12.20 9.57 -18.31
CA GLY A 13 -11.63 9.45 -19.64
C GLY A 13 -10.16 8.98 -19.62
N PRO A 14 -9.66 8.42 -20.73
CA PRO A 14 -8.30 7.85 -20.77
C PRO A 14 -7.21 8.92 -20.52
N VAL A 15 -7.43 10.15 -20.91
CA VAL A 15 -6.48 11.26 -20.69
C VAL A 15 -6.44 11.65 -19.21
N GLU A 16 -7.62 11.82 -18.59
CA GLU A 16 -7.73 12.13 -17.15
C GLU A 16 -7.10 11.04 -16.31
N MET A 17 -7.33 9.76 -16.65
CA MET A 17 -6.70 8.62 -15.99
C MET A 17 -5.19 8.64 -16.13
N LEU A 18 -4.67 8.89 -17.32
CA LEU A 18 -3.22 8.97 -17.57
C LEU A 18 -2.59 10.10 -16.73
N VAL A 19 -3.20 11.28 -16.73
CA VAL A 19 -2.71 12.43 -15.95
C VAL A 19 -2.69 12.11 -14.45
N ILE A 20 -3.77 11.56 -13.90
CA ILE A 20 -3.85 11.16 -12.50
C ILE A 20 -2.75 10.13 -12.17
N ASN A 21 -2.55 9.12 -13.02
CA ASN A 21 -1.52 8.13 -12.83
C ASN A 21 -0.12 8.75 -12.78
N VAL A 22 0.24 9.55 -13.78
CA VAL A 22 1.56 10.17 -13.86
C VAL A 22 1.81 11.06 -12.65
N VAL A 23 0.83 11.88 -12.28
CA VAL A 23 0.93 12.80 -11.12
C VAL A 23 1.09 12.03 -9.83
N LEU A 24 0.20 11.06 -9.55
CA LEU A 24 0.23 10.31 -8.29
C LEU A 24 1.48 9.43 -8.17
N ILE A 25 1.89 8.74 -9.23
CA ILE A 25 3.12 7.93 -9.22
C ILE A 25 4.35 8.84 -9.01
N THR A 26 4.43 9.97 -9.69
CA THR A 26 5.54 10.92 -9.57
C THR A 26 5.64 11.48 -8.16
N ILE A 27 4.55 12.01 -7.62
CA ILE A 27 4.51 12.54 -6.24
C ILE A 27 4.88 11.44 -5.24
N SER A 28 4.31 10.24 -5.39
CA SER A 28 4.58 9.11 -4.50
C SER A 28 6.04 8.67 -4.57
N PHE A 29 6.65 8.65 -5.76
CA PHE A 29 8.07 8.36 -5.90
C PHE A 29 8.94 9.34 -5.12
N PHE A 30 8.73 10.66 -5.27
CA PHE A 30 9.51 11.68 -4.56
C PHE A 30 9.28 11.63 -3.03
N LEU A 31 8.06 11.32 -2.59
CA LEU A 31 7.76 11.19 -1.16
C LEU A 31 8.34 9.91 -0.54
N LEU A 32 8.36 8.81 -1.28
CA LEU A 32 8.89 7.51 -0.83
C LEU A 32 10.42 7.52 -0.82
N CYS A 33 11.02 7.79 -1.98
CA CYS A 33 12.45 7.58 -2.23
C CYS A 33 13.31 8.76 -1.79
N ARG A 34 12.77 9.99 -1.66
CA ARG A 34 13.55 11.21 -1.34
C ARG A 34 14.87 11.31 -2.13
N PRO A 35 14.86 11.32 -3.48
CA PRO A 35 16.05 11.07 -4.31
C PRO A 35 17.18 12.07 -4.10
N THR A 36 16.92 13.25 -3.53
CA THR A 36 17.93 14.25 -3.17
C THR A 36 18.62 14.00 -1.83
N HIS A 37 18.10 13.09 -0.99
CA HIS A 37 18.58 12.86 0.38
C HIS A 37 18.90 11.39 0.66
N SER A 38 18.43 10.47 -0.18
CA SER A 38 18.60 9.03 0.02
C SER A 38 19.73 8.48 -0.82
N ALA A 39 20.46 7.49 -0.30
CA ALA A 39 21.45 6.75 -1.05
C ALA A 39 20.82 6.00 -2.23
N LYS A 40 21.59 5.79 -3.32
CA LYS A 40 21.13 5.04 -4.50
C LYS A 40 20.61 3.65 -4.13
N ARG A 41 21.26 2.99 -3.16
CA ARG A 41 20.87 1.67 -2.65
C ARG A 41 19.47 1.73 -2.02
N GLU A 42 19.20 2.70 -1.16
CA GLU A 42 17.88 2.87 -0.53
C GLU A 42 16.78 3.07 -1.57
N ILE A 43 17.01 3.91 -2.59
CA ILE A 43 16.07 4.12 -3.69
C ILE A 43 15.80 2.80 -4.42
N LEU A 44 16.85 2.03 -4.72
CA LEU A 44 16.72 0.74 -5.38
C LEU A 44 15.91 -0.25 -4.54
N VAL A 45 16.19 -0.35 -3.24
CA VAL A 45 15.47 -1.27 -2.32
C VAL A 45 13.99 -0.88 -2.25
N LEU A 46 13.67 0.40 -2.02
CA LEU A 46 12.28 0.85 -1.91
C LEU A 46 11.49 0.70 -3.21
N THR A 47 12.12 0.98 -4.35
CA THR A 47 11.47 0.76 -5.65
C THR A 47 11.28 -0.72 -5.94
N SER A 48 12.22 -1.58 -5.55
CA SER A 48 12.11 -3.04 -5.69
C SER A 48 10.99 -3.61 -4.81
N ILE A 49 10.87 -3.16 -3.56
CA ILE A 49 9.76 -3.55 -2.67
C ILE A 49 8.42 -3.11 -3.28
N THR A 50 8.36 -1.89 -3.82
CA THR A 50 7.14 -1.38 -4.45
C THR A 50 6.77 -2.16 -5.71
N ALA A 51 7.75 -2.50 -6.53
CA ALA A 51 7.55 -3.34 -7.71
C ALA A 51 7.09 -4.75 -7.32
N ALA A 52 7.67 -5.35 -6.29
CA ALA A 52 7.25 -6.65 -5.76
C ALA A 52 5.82 -6.61 -5.20
N ALA A 53 5.45 -5.55 -4.50
CA ALA A 53 4.09 -5.35 -4.00
C ALA A 53 3.08 -5.20 -5.16
N ALA A 54 3.40 -4.43 -6.19
CA ALA A 54 2.56 -4.31 -7.38
C ALA A 54 2.45 -5.64 -8.14
N ALA A 55 3.58 -6.35 -8.31
CA ALA A 55 3.61 -7.66 -8.95
C ALA A 55 2.80 -8.70 -8.18
N SER A 56 2.85 -8.70 -6.85
CA SER A 56 2.05 -9.64 -6.04
C SER A 56 0.54 -9.45 -6.26
N ARG A 57 0.07 -8.21 -6.41
CA ARG A 57 -1.34 -7.94 -6.72
C ARG A 57 -1.74 -8.48 -8.11
N ILE A 58 -0.85 -8.32 -9.10
CA ILE A 58 -1.09 -8.80 -10.47
C ILE A 58 -1.09 -10.33 -10.51
N LEU A 59 -0.11 -10.96 -9.87
CA LEU A 59 0.01 -12.43 -9.85
C LEU A 59 -1.12 -13.12 -9.08
N LEU A 60 -1.64 -12.47 -8.05
CA LEU A 60 -2.71 -13.00 -7.21
C LEU A 60 -4.12 -12.58 -7.68
N GLU A 61 -4.23 -11.85 -8.78
CA GLU A 61 -5.51 -11.43 -9.35
C GLU A 61 -6.53 -12.57 -9.52
N PRO A 62 -6.13 -13.80 -9.94
CA PRO A 62 -7.07 -14.92 -10.04
C PRO A 62 -7.69 -15.37 -8.70
N PHE A 63 -7.11 -14.95 -7.58
CA PHE A 63 -7.61 -15.26 -6.25
C PHE A 63 -8.28 -14.02 -5.65
N PRO A 64 -9.62 -13.95 -5.63
CA PRO A 64 -10.31 -12.73 -5.21
C PRO A 64 -9.92 -12.34 -3.79
N ASN A 65 -9.61 -11.07 -3.59
CA ASN A 65 -9.23 -10.47 -2.32
C ASN A 65 -8.01 -11.08 -1.59
N VAL A 66 -7.20 -11.93 -2.24
CA VAL A 66 -5.92 -12.39 -1.69
C VAL A 66 -4.87 -11.31 -1.93
N GLN A 67 -4.70 -10.40 -0.96
CA GLN A 67 -3.88 -9.18 -1.14
C GLN A 67 -2.85 -8.98 -0.02
N PRO A 68 -1.57 -9.34 -0.23
CA PRO A 68 -0.49 -9.08 0.73
C PRO A 68 -0.26 -7.59 1.01
N LEU A 69 -0.69 -6.71 0.10
CA LEU A 69 -0.42 -5.28 0.15
C LEU A 69 -0.91 -4.63 1.44
N THR A 70 -2.01 -5.09 2.04
CA THR A 70 -2.52 -4.58 3.33
C THR A 70 -1.47 -4.69 4.43
N VAL A 71 -0.84 -5.85 4.58
CA VAL A 71 0.23 -6.07 5.57
C VAL A 71 1.49 -5.31 5.21
N MET A 72 1.86 -5.29 3.93
CA MET A 72 3.02 -4.52 3.48
C MET A 72 2.85 -3.02 3.78
N CYS A 73 1.65 -2.45 3.60
CA CYS A 73 1.35 -1.06 3.96
C CYS A 73 1.50 -0.82 5.47
N LEU A 74 1.00 -1.73 6.33
CA LEU A 74 1.17 -1.63 7.79
C LEU A 74 2.64 -1.62 8.19
N VAL A 75 3.44 -2.55 7.65
CA VAL A 75 4.88 -2.66 7.96
C VAL A 75 5.66 -1.46 7.42
N MET A 76 5.41 -1.05 6.16
CA MET A 76 6.05 0.14 5.57
C MET A 76 5.74 1.41 6.36
N GLY A 77 4.47 1.56 6.80
CA GLY A 77 4.08 2.67 7.68
C GLY A 77 4.78 2.63 9.03
N ALA A 78 4.86 1.46 9.66
CA ALA A 78 5.51 1.26 10.96
C ALA A 78 7.03 1.52 10.91
N SER A 79 7.69 1.06 9.84
CA SER A 79 9.15 1.14 9.70
C SER A 79 9.63 2.49 9.14
N LEU A 80 8.92 3.07 8.18
CA LEU A 80 9.37 4.28 7.47
C LEU A 80 8.59 5.55 7.84
N GLY A 81 7.57 5.42 8.69
CA GLY A 81 6.69 6.50 9.08
C GLY A 81 5.57 6.79 8.08
N ALA A 82 4.60 7.61 8.50
CA ALA A 82 3.35 7.86 7.77
C ALA A 82 3.57 8.30 6.33
N ARG A 83 4.42 9.31 6.09
CA ARG A 83 4.61 9.91 4.77
C ARG A 83 5.11 8.90 3.73
N ARG A 84 6.16 8.14 4.07
CA ARG A 84 6.77 7.16 3.16
C ARG A 84 5.89 5.92 3.00
N GLY A 85 5.26 5.44 4.08
CA GLY A 85 4.31 4.33 4.02
C GLY A 85 3.10 4.64 3.15
N MET A 86 2.51 5.83 3.29
CA MET A 86 1.38 6.26 2.42
C MET A 86 1.81 6.39 0.95
N ALA A 87 2.99 6.94 0.70
CA ALA A 87 3.53 7.07 -0.65
C ALA A 87 3.78 5.70 -1.30
N PHE A 88 4.31 4.73 -0.55
CA PHE A 88 4.43 3.34 -0.98
C PHE A 88 3.07 2.75 -1.38
N ALA A 89 2.06 2.91 -0.53
CA ALA A 89 0.72 2.38 -0.77
C ALA A 89 0.11 2.93 -2.06
N VAL A 90 0.16 4.26 -2.25
CA VAL A 90 -0.34 4.92 -3.46
C VAL A 90 0.44 4.44 -4.69
N MET A 91 1.77 4.42 -4.63
CA MET A 91 2.60 4.04 -5.77
C MET A 91 2.38 2.58 -6.19
N ALA A 92 2.33 1.63 -5.24
CA ALA A 92 2.07 0.22 -5.52
C ALA A 92 0.68 0.01 -6.13
N THR A 93 -0.34 0.71 -5.62
CA THR A 93 -1.71 0.66 -6.16
C THR A 93 -1.77 1.20 -7.58
N MET A 94 -1.22 2.40 -7.82
CA MET A 94 -1.28 3.03 -9.14
C MET A 94 -0.53 2.20 -10.19
N ILE A 95 0.67 1.68 -9.87
CA ILE A 95 1.45 0.83 -10.79
C ILE A 95 0.71 -0.47 -11.11
N SER A 96 0.19 -1.19 -10.12
CA SER A 96 -0.50 -2.45 -10.37
C SER A 96 -1.79 -2.24 -11.16
N ASN A 97 -2.54 -1.17 -10.90
CA ASN A 97 -3.77 -0.89 -11.62
C ASN A 97 -3.56 -0.49 -13.09
N LEU A 98 -2.35 -0.11 -13.51
CA LEU A 98 -2.04 0.01 -14.95
C LEU A 98 -2.26 -1.31 -15.72
N ILE A 99 -2.14 -2.45 -15.04
CA ILE A 99 -2.31 -3.79 -15.61
C ILE A 99 -3.68 -4.37 -15.20
N LEU A 100 -4.07 -4.24 -13.93
CA LEU A 100 -5.30 -4.81 -13.38
C LEU A 100 -6.58 -4.10 -13.82
N SER A 101 -6.49 -2.91 -14.38
CA SER A 101 -7.58 -2.02 -14.75
C SER A 101 -7.70 -0.80 -13.85
N HIS A 102 -8.04 0.31 -14.47
CA HIS A 102 -8.23 1.61 -13.84
C HIS A 102 -9.70 2.04 -13.88
N GLY A 103 -10.13 2.65 -12.79
CA GLY A 103 -11.43 3.30 -12.71
C GLY A 103 -11.51 4.20 -11.48
N TRP A 104 -12.70 4.70 -11.21
CA TRP A 104 -12.98 5.51 -10.03
C TRP A 104 -12.58 4.81 -8.71
N TRP A 105 -12.77 3.49 -8.63
CA TRP A 105 -12.36 2.66 -7.48
C TRP A 105 -10.86 2.70 -7.19
N THR A 106 -10.00 2.99 -8.16
CA THR A 106 -8.55 3.10 -7.96
C THR A 106 -8.19 4.16 -6.94
N LEU A 107 -8.92 5.28 -6.90
CA LEU A 107 -8.69 6.33 -5.91
C LEU A 107 -9.11 5.89 -4.50
N PHE A 108 -10.18 5.10 -4.39
CA PHE A 108 -10.58 4.48 -3.13
C PHE A 108 -9.54 3.45 -2.67
N GLN A 109 -9.04 2.60 -3.56
CA GLN A 109 -7.96 1.67 -3.23
C GLN A 109 -6.70 2.41 -2.76
N ALA A 110 -6.23 3.39 -3.52
CA ALA A 110 -5.02 4.15 -3.18
C ALA A 110 -5.16 4.87 -1.82
N SER A 111 -6.29 5.54 -1.59
CA SER A 111 -6.56 6.22 -0.32
C SER A 111 -6.77 5.25 0.85
N GLY A 112 -7.44 4.12 0.63
CA GLY A 112 -7.65 3.07 1.64
C GLY A 112 -6.32 2.48 2.11
N TRP A 113 -5.44 2.03 1.22
CA TRP A 113 -4.12 1.53 1.62
C TRP A 113 -3.20 2.62 2.16
N ALA A 114 -3.33 3.87 1.71
CA ALA A 114 -2.63 4.98 2.34
C ALA A 114 -3.08 5.17 3.80
N ALA A 115 -4.38 5.06 4.10
CA ALA A 115 -4.90 5.09 5.46
C ALA A 115 -4.40 3.90 6.30
N VAL A 116 -4.32 2.70 5.72
CA VAL A 116 -3.72 1.51 6.37
C VAL A 116 -2.25 1.75 6.71
N ALA A 117 -1.46 2.30 5.79
CA ALA A 117 -0.06 2.64 6.05
C ALA A 117 0.08 3.73 7.13
N PHE A 118 -0.80 4.73 7.12
CA PHE A 118 -0.86 5.74 8.18
C PHE A 118 -1.15 5.10 9.54
N ALA A 119 -2.12 4.20 9.64
CA ALA A 119 -2.41 3.45 10.86
C ALA A 119 -1.19 2.64 11.32
N GLY A 120 -0.50 1.96 10.40
CA GLY A 120 0.75 1.25 10.69
C GLY A 120 1.78 2.13 11.37
N SER A 121 1.92 3.39 10.94
CA SER A 121 2.88 4.36 11.52
C SER A 121 2.52 4.82 12.95
N ARG A 122 1.30 4.55 13.42
CA ARG A 122 0.79 5.00 14.72
C ARG A 122 0.65 3.90 15.76
N LEU A 123 0.65 2.64 15.34
CA LEU A 123 0.27 1.52 16.19
C LEU A 123 1.43 0.74 16.80
N ASN A 124 2.68 1.22 16.64
CA ASN A 124 3.87 0.57 17.17
C ASN A 124 3.89 -0.94 16.82
N LEU A 125 3.72 -1.27 15.54
CA LEU A 125 3.67 -2.64 15.05
C LEU A 125 5.06 -3.25 14.90
N VAL A 126 6.08 -2.41 14.66
CA VAL A 126 7.49 -2.77 14.57
C VAL A 126 8.27 -1.86 15.52
N LEU A 127 9.04 -2.44 16.43
CA LEU A 127 9.86 -1.74 17.42
C LEU A 127 11.24 -2.41 17.44
N GLN A 128 12.31 -1.64 17.14
CA GLN A 128 13.69 -2.14 17.17
C GLN A 128 13.88 -3.49 16.42
N ASN A 129 13.31 -3.59 15.22
CA ASN A 129 13.26 -4.78 14.38
C ASN A 129 12.39 -5.94 14.93
N GLU A 130 11.76 -5.80 16.07
CA GLU A 130 10.81 -6.78 16.57
C GLU A 130 9.38 -6.46 16.15
N ILE A 131 8.68 -7.46 15.64
CA ILE A 131 7.26 -7.32 15.24
C ILE A 131 6.36 -7.71 16.42
N ALA A 132 5.48 -6.80 16.80
CA ALA A 132 4.38 -7.09 17.71
C ALA A 132 3.32 -7.96 16.99
N MET A 133 3.67 -9.22 16.69
CA MET A 133 2.94 -10.12 15.79
C MET A 133 1.45 -10.20 16.10
N LYS A 134 1.06 -10.37 17.37
CA LYS A 134 -0.36 -10.40 17.76
C LYS A 134 -1.09 -9.10 17.39
N ARG A 135 -0.45 -7.95 17.65
CA ARG A 135 -1.00 -6.64 17.32
C ARG A 135 -1.10 -6.46 15.80
N LEU A 136 -0.05 -6.87 15.08
CA LEU A 136 -0.03 -6.80 13.62
C LEU A 136 -1.17 -7.63 13.00
N ILE A 137 -1.37 -8.87 13.43
CA ILE A 137 -2.44 -9.75 12.92
C ILE A 137 -3.81 -9.12 13.19
N ILE A 138 -4.08 -8.68 14.42
CA ILE A 138 -5.36 -8.05 14.75
C ILE A 138 -5.59 -6.81 13.89
N THR A 139 -4.58 -5.94 13.78
CA THR A 139 -4.67 -4.72 12.96
C THR A 139 -4.90 -5.06 11.49
N ALA A 140 -4.21 -6.07 10.96
CA ALA A 140 -4.32 -6.47 9.56
C ALA A 140 -5.71 -7.01 9.22
N VAL A 141 -6.31 -7.82 10.10
CA VAL A 141 -7.69 -8.32 9.94
C VAL A 141 -8.69 -7.16 9.92
N PHE A 142 -8.61 -6.23 10.87
CA PHE A 142 -9.52 -5.08 10.87
C PHE A 142 -9.27 -4.17 9.67
N ALA A 143 -8.00 -3.93 9.32
CA ALA A 143 -7.64 -3.07 8.20
C ALA A 143 -8.14 -3.63 6.87
N SER A 144 -8.08 -4.96 6.65
CA SER A 144 -8.58 -5.58 5.41
C SER A 144 -10.09 -5.41 5.26
N VAL A 145 -10.88 -5.68 6.30
CA VAL A 145 -12.34 -5.51 6.26
C VAL A 145 -12.72 -4.04 6.06
N LEU A 146 -12.10 -3.12 6.80
CA LEU A 146 -12.37 -1.69 6.65
C LEU A 146 -11.96 -1.16 5.28
N PHE A 147 -10.87 -1.69 4.71
CA PHE A 147 -10.43 -1.37 3.37
C PHE A 147 -11.46 -1.81 2.32
N ASP A 148 -11.96 -3.05 2.40
CA ASP A 148 -12.94 -3.58 1.45
C ASP A 148 -14.25 -2.76 1.50
N TRP A 149 -14.69 -2.39 2.70
CA TRP A 149 -15.86 -1.52 2.87
C TRP A 149 -15.62 -0.10 2.34
N TRP A 150 -14.41 0.44 2.52
CA TRP A 150 -14.03 1.74 1.96
C TRP A 150 -14.06 1.71 0.42
N VAL A 151 -13.48 0.68 -0.20
CA VAL A 151 -13.49 0.51 -1.66
C VAL A 151 -14.92 0.31 -2.17
N SER A 152 -15.77 -0.38 -1.42
CA SER A 152 -17.17 -0.59 -1.75
C SER A 152 -17.97 0.72 -1.88
N LEU A 153 -17.53 1.81 -1.22
CA LEU A 153 -18.17 3.12 -1.42
C LEU A 153 -18.04 3.63 -2.86
N SER A 154 -17.10 3.13 -3.63
CA SER A 154 -16.88 3.53 -5.03
C SER A 154 -18.05 3.18 -5.96
N ILE A 155 -18.92 2.23 -5.58
CA ILE A 155 -20.09 1.84 -6.38
C ILE A 155 -21.30 2.73 -6.16
N ILE A 156 -21.28 3.61 -5.15
CA ILE A 156 -22.43 4.46 -4.81
C ILE A 156 -22.63 5.50 -5.93
N THR A 157 -23.81 5.45 -6.54
CA THR A 157 -24.28 6.40 -7.54
C THR A 157 -25.58 7.06 -7.07
N SER A 158 -26.06 8.05 -7.81
CA SER A 158 -27.32 8.76 -7.48
C SER A 158 -28.56 7.84 -7.39
N GLY A 159 -28.50 6.64 -7.96
CA GLY A 159 -29.58 5.64 -7.91
C GLY A 159 -29.41 4.55 -6.85
N THR A 160 -28.28 4.52 -6.13
CA THR A 160 -27.99 3.50 -5.13
C THR A 160 -28.75 3.79 -3.84
N SER A 161 -29.67 2.90 -3.44
CA SER A 161 -30.33 3.00 -2.14
C SER A 161 -29.43 2.43 -1.02
N LEU A 162 -29.71 2.84 0.24
CA LEU A 162 -29.02 2.26 1.40
C LEU A 162 -29.24 0.75 1.54
N ALA A 163 -30.43 0.26 1.13
CA ALA A 163 -30.74 -1.16 1.16
C ALA A 163 -29.90 -1.93 0.13
N ASP A 164 -29.79 -1.41 -1.10
CA ASP A 164 -28.96 -2.02 -2.16
C ASP A 164 -27.49 -2.05 -1.75
N PHE A 165 -26.99 -0.97 -1.18
CA PHE A 165 -25.61 -0.90 -0.67
C PHE A 165 -25.39 -1.90 0.49
N GLY A 166 -26.37 -2.02 1.40
CA GLY A 166 -26.33 -3.02 2.49
C GLY A 166 -26.27 -4.46 1.95
N ILE A 167 -27.08 -4.79 0.94
CA ILE A 167 -27.05 -6.10 0.26
C ILE A 167 -25.68 -6.32 -0.42
N TYR A 168 -25.13 -5.30 -1.07
CA TYR A 168 -23.80 -5.39 -1.69
C TYR A 168 -22.71 -5.72 -0.66
N LEU A 169 -22.69 -5.06 0.49
CA LEU A 169 -21.75 -5.35 1.58
C LEU A 169 -21.93 -6.78 2.11
N LEU A 170 -23.17 -7.22 2.34
CA LEU A 170 -23.46 -8.59 2.82
C LEU A 170 -22.94 -9.66 1.84
N ASN A 171 -23.12 -9.43 0.54
CA ASN A 171 -22.59 -10.33 -0.52
C ASN A 171 -21.05 -10.28 -0.58
N GLY A 172 -20.43 -9.20 -0.13
CA GLY A 172 -18.98 -9.01 -0.04
C GLY A 172 -18.32 -9.79 1.12
N LEU A 173 -19.05 -10.13 2.19
CA LEU A 173 -18.47 -10.73 3.40
C LEU A 173 -17.58 -11.98 3.17
N PRO A 174 -17.87 -12.91 2.24
CA PRO A 174 -16.96 -14.02 1.96
C PRO A 174 -15.60 -13.55 1.41
N PHE A 175 -15.58 -12.48 0.61
CA PHE A 175 -14.35 -11.89 0.07
C PHE A 175 -13.59 -11.11 1.14
N ASP A 176 -14.29 -10.41 2.05
CA ASP A 176 -13.69 -9.76 3.22
C ASP A 176 -13.02 -10.80 4.12
N ALA A 177 -13.63 -11.97 4.33
CA ALA A 177 -13.06 -13.07 5.07
C ALA A 177 -11.79 -13.64 4.41
N LEU A 178 -11.79 -13.77 3.06
CA LEU A 178 -10.59 -14.17 2.31
C LEU A 178 -9.47 -13.14 2.43
N HIS A 179 -9.77 -11.84 2.37
CA HIS A 179 -8.79 -10.77 2.57
C HIS A 179 -8.21 -10.81 3.98
N ALA A 180 -9.06 -10.98 5.00
CA ALA A 180 -8.61 -11.12 6.38
C ALA A 180 -7.69 -12.34 6.57
N LEU A 181 -8.04 -13.49 5.99
CA LEU A 181 -7.20 -14.71 6.02
C LEU A 181 -5.87 -14.48 5.30
N ALA A 182 -5.90 -13.92 4.10
CA ALA A 182 -4.70 -13.57 3.34
C ALA A 182 -3.80 -12.60 4.11
N SER A 183 -4.40 -11.65 4.85
CA SER A 183 -3.67 -10.72 5.71
C SER A 183 -3.02 -11.43 6.91
N ILE A 184 -3.67 -12.42 7.53
CA ILE A 184 -3.05 -13.24 8.59
C ILE A 184 -1.82 -13.99 8.03
N VAL A 185 -1.99 -14.67 6.89
CA VAL A 185 -0.89 -15.40 6.24
C VAL A 185 0.25 -14.46 5.89
N SER A 186 -0.06 -13.29 5.31
CA SER A 186 0.94 -12.27 4.96
C SER A 186 1.65 -11.70 6.18
N ALA A 187 0.95 -11.51 7.30
CA ALA A 187 1.57 -11.06 8.56
C ALA A 187 2.60 -12.06 9.08
N VAL A 188 2.33 -13.36 8.95
CA VAL A 188 3.24 -14.41 9.43
C VAL A 188 4.44 -14.59 8.50
N TRP A 189 4.24 -14.55 7.17
CA TRP A 189 5.27 -14.91 6.20
C TRP A 189 6.02 -13.71 5.63
N ILE A 190 5.32 -12.61 5.33
CA ILE A 190 5.91 -11.47 4.63
C ILE A 190 6.43 -10.42 5.61
N ALA A 191 5.69 -10.15 6.69
CA ALA A 191 6.06 -9.05 7.58
C ALA A 191 7.44 -9.19 8.23
N PRO A 192 7.87 -10.39 8.73
CA PRO A 192 9.19 -10.54 9.33
C PRO A 192 10.32 -10.24 8.33
N TRP A 193 10.21 -10.79 7.13
CA TRP A 193 11.17 -10.55 6.06
C TRP A 193 11.24 -9.07 5.66
N LEU A 194 10.08 -8.44 5.47
CA LEU A 194 10.01 -7.04 5.06
C LEU A 194 10.54 -6.10 6.14
N ALA A 195 10.18 -6.33 7.41
CA ALA A 195 10.66 -5.51 8.52
C ALA A 195 12.18 -5.63 8.69
N ASN A 196 12.74 -6.85 8.59
CA ASN A 196 14.18 -7.05 8.65
C ASN A 196 14.93 -6.35 7.50
N LEU A 197 14.42 -6.47 6.26
CA LEU A 197 14.99 -5.79 5.10
C LEU A 197 15.02 -4.27 5.29
N LEU A 198 13.95 -3.69 5.80
CA LEU A 198 13.86 -2.25 6.05
C LEU A 198 14.77 -1.81 7.20
N TYR A 199 14.92 -2.64 8.23
CA TYR A 199 15.81 -2.37 9.36
C TYR A 199 17.28 -2.38 8.92
N GLU A 200 17.70 -3.39 8.17
CA GLU A 200 19.06 -3.47 7.63
C GLU A 200 19.39 -2.27 6.76
N GLU A 201 18.44 -1.83 5.93
CA GLU A 201 18.68 -0.67 5.06
C GLU A 201 18.76 0.65 5.85
N THR A 202 17.98 0.82 6.90
CA THR A 202 18.06 2.02 7.77
C THR A 202 19.33 2.00 8.62
N ALA A 203 19.75 0.85 9.13
CA ALA A 203 20.97 0.70 9.92
C ALA A 203 22.24 1.03 9.09
N HIS A 204 22.29 0.65 7.82
CA HIS A 204 23.39 1.01 6.92
C HIS A 204 23.52 2.52 6.67
N LEU A 205 22.44 3.27 6.81
CA LEU A 205 22.46 4.74 6.65
C LEU A 205 22.95 5.47 7.92
N GLU A 206 22.85 4.83 9.08
CA GLU A 206 23.28 5.37 10.36
C GLU A 206 24.75 5.05 10.68
N ASP A 207 25.40 4.13 9.95
CA ASP A 207 26.81 3.79 10.14
C ASP A 207 27.72 4.73 9.34
N PRO A 208 28.47 5.66 10.02
CA PRO A 208 29.34 6.65 9.36
C PRO A 208 30.50 6.01 8.58
N ILE A 209 30.85 4.74 8.87
CA ILE A 209 31.92 4.01 8.18
C ILE A 209 31.42 3.49 6.82
N ALA A 210 30.13 3.12 6.73
CA ALA A 210 29.52 2.63 5.50
C ALA A 210 29.22 3.75 4.50
N SER A 211 29.04 4.99 4.96
CA SER A 211 28.73 6.16 4.12
C SER A 211 29.94 6.79 3.39
N GLY A 212 31.15 6.31 3.66
CA GLY A 212 32.38 6.82 3.00
C GLY A 212 32.84 8.20 3.48
N GLU A 213 32.22 8.78 4.50
CA GLU A 213 32.60 10.10 5.06
C GLU A 213 33.79 10.03 6.03
N ALA A 214 34.29 8.82 6.35
CA ALA A 214 35.37 8.61 7.32
C ALA A 214 36.79 9.00 6.81
N ASN A 215 36.97 9.57 5.62
CA ASN A 215 38.29 9.80 5.03
C ASN A 215 38.66 11.29 4.74
N VAL A 216 38.09 12.27 5.44
CA VAL A 216 38.44 13.69 5.21
C VAL A 216 38.96 14.42 6.45
N THR A 217 39.48 13.72 7.45
CA THR A 217 40.12 14.39 8.60
C THR A 217 41.42 13.72 9.00
N THR A 218 42.43 13.67 8.11
CA THR A 218 43.86 13.66 8.45
C THR A 218 44.70 14.01 7.22
N ALA A 219 44.91 15.27 6.96
CA ALA A 219 46.07 15.83 6.25
C ALA A 219 46.29 17.27 6.67
#